data_3e17954dfc475869055d542fa05ad1b7
#
_entry.id   3e17954dfc475869055d542fa05ad1b7
#
_cell.length_a   1.000
_cell.length_b   1.000
_cell.length_c   1.000
_cell.angle_alpha   90.00
_cell.angle_beta   90.00
_cell.angle_gamma   90.00
#
_symmetry.space_group_name_H-M   'P 1'
#
loop_
_entity.id
_entity.type
_entity.pdbx_description
1 polymer ?
#
loop_
_entity_poly.entity_id
_entity_poly.type
_entity_poly.pdbx_seq_one_letter_code
_entity_poly.pdbx_strand_id
1 'polypeptide(L)'
;MTFILAIDQGTTSSRAILFTQDGEIAGVAQQEFPQHFPEDGWVEHDPEDIWDSTLAVCRQVMQEQTVTAADIAAIGITNQRETTLVWDRHTGEPVYPAIVWQDRRTSDLCTNLRAAGHEALVNSKTGLLLDPYFSATKIAWILDHVDGAREAAN
;
A
#
# COMPACT_ATOMS: atom_id res chain seq x y z
N MET A 1 12.39 -12.30 26.75
CA MET A 1 12.41 -13.13 25.51
C MET A 1 12.45 -12.15 24.35
N THR A 2 13.16 -12.44 23.26
CA THR A 2 13.29 -11.47 22.15
C THR A 2 12.48 -11.97 20.96
N PHE A 3 11.69 -11.07 20.34
CA PHE A 3 10.79 -11.40 19.24
C PHE A 3 11.10 -10.58 17.99
N ILE A 4 10.63 -11.05 16.84
CA ILE A 4 10.54 -10.29 15.60
C ILE A 4 9.05 -10.04 15.35
N LEU A 5 8.69 -8.78 15.12
CA LEU A 5 7.34 -8.38 14.72
C LEU A 5 7.27 -8.32 13.19
N ALA A 6 6.52 -9.20 12.56
CA ALA A 6 6.25 -9.16 11.13
C ALA A 6 4.89 -8.50 10.87
N ILE A 7 4.89 -7.47 10.02
CA ILE A 7 3.69 -6.75 9.58
C ILE A 7 3.40 -7.14 8.14
N ASP A 8 2.23 -7.71 7.91
CA ASP A 8 1.71 -8.06 6.58
C ASP A 8 0.50 -7.15 6.28
N GLN A 9 0.77 -6.04 5.59
CA GLN A 9 -0.27 -5.11 5.17
C GLN A 9 -0.81 -5.58 3.81
N GLY A 10 -1.87 -6.39 3.84
CA GLY A 10 -2.50 -6.99 2.66
C GLY A 10 -3.57 -6.09 2.03
N THR A 11 -4.18 -6.57 0.94
CA THR A 11 -5.19 -5.81 0.18
C THR A 11 -6.52 -5.71 0.94
N THR A 12 -6.89 -6.72 1.71
CA THR A 12 -8.19 -6.76 2.40
C THR A 12 -8.08 -6.72 3.92
N SER A 13 -6.87 -6.88 4.45
CA SER A 13 -6.64 -6.92 5.89
C SER A 13 -5.19 -6.60 6.22
N SER A 14 -4.96 -6.08 7.41
CA SER A 14 -3.65 -5.97 8.04
C SER A 14 -3.45 -7.12 9.02
N ARG A 15 -2.22 -7.66 9.08
CA ARG A 15 -1.84 -8.75 9.97
C ARG A 15 -0.53 -8.43 10.67
N ALA A 16 -0.44 -8.79 11.94
CA ALA A 16 0.81 -8.77 12.69
C ALA A 16 1.10 -10.16 13.25
N ILE A 17 2.34 -10.61 13.12
CA ILE A 17 2.81 -11.91 13.59
C ILE A 17 4.04 -11.69 14.48
N LEU A 18 4.03 -12.26 15.67
CA LEU A 18 5.22 -12.35 16.51
C LEU A 18 5.93 -13.68 16.29
N PHE A 19 7.20 -13.60 15.92
CA PHE A 19 8.08 -14.76 15.82
C PHE A 19 9.07 -14.81 16.98
N THR A 20 9.32 -16.00 17.51
CA THR A 20 10.42 -16.26 18.42
C THR A 20 11.76 -16.21 17.69
N GLN A 21 12.88 -16.26 18.45
CA GLN A 21 14.23 -16.35 17.85
C GLN A 21 14.45 -17.63 17.03
N ASP A 22 13.71 -18.70 17.34
CA ASP A 22 13.78 -19.98 16.64
C ASP A 22 12.87 -20.02 15.39
N GLY A 23 12.17 -18.90 15.08
CA GLY A 23 11.28 -18.78 13.92
C GLY A 23 9.89 -19.37 14.13
N GLU A 24 9.52 -19.71 15.37
CA GLU A 24 8.18 -20.18 15.70
C GLU A 24 7.21 -19.01 15.87
N ILE A 25 5.94 -19.21 15.48
CA ILE A 25 4.88 -18.22 15.68
C ILE A 25 4.47 -18.20 17.13
N ALA A 26 4.72 -17.09 17.83
CA ALA A 26 4.29 -16.85 19.19
C ALA A 26 2.86 -16.28 19.27
N GLY A 27 2.45 -15.48 18.29
CA GLY A 27 1.12 -14.89 18.24
C GLY A 27 0.80 -14.28 16.88
N VAL A 28 -0.50 -14.13 16.58
CA VAL A 28 -1.02 -13.54 15.34
C VAL A 28 -2.24 -12.70 15.68
N ALA A 29 -2.31 -11.49 15.11
CA ALA A 29 -3.53 -10.68 15.08
C ALA A 29 -3.80 -10.23 13.64
N GLN A 30 -5.09 -10.14 13.26
CA GLN A 30 -5.52 -9.74 11.94
C GLN A 30 -6.80 -8.91 12.03
N GLN A 31 -6.90 -7.88 11.18
CA GLN A 31 -8.07 -7.03 11.07
C GLN A 31 -8.34 -6.71 9.59
N GLU A 32 -9.58 -6.90 9.15
CA GLU A 32 -10.05 -6.44 7.84
C GLU A 32 -10.34 -4.93 7.89
N PHE A 33 -10.26 -4.28 6.72
CA PHE A 33 -10.63 -2.88 6.53
C PHE A 33 -11.49 -2.69 5.27
N PRO A 34 -12.26 -1.58 5.17
CA PRO A 34 -13.17 -1.34 4.07
C PRO A 34 -12.47 -1.27 2.71
N GLN A 35 -13.16 -1.75 1.68
CA GLN A 35 -12.80 -1.60 0.28
C GLN A 35 -13.81 -0.66 -0.38
N HIS A 36 -13.36 0.31 -1.17
CA HIS A 36 -14.21 1.28 -1.83
C HIS A 36 -14.18 1.07 -3.35
N PHE A 37 -15.36 1.08 -3.97
CA PHE A 37 -15.56 0.89 -5.41
C PHE A 37 -16.39 2.04 -5.96
N PRO A 38 -15.81 3.27 -6.09
CA PRO A 38 -16.58 4.48 -6.43
C PRO A 38 -17.16 4.45 -7.85
N GLU A 39 -16.49 3.79 -8.79
CA GLU A 39 -16.93 3.62 -10.17
C GLU A 39 -16.57 2.23 -10.70
N ASP A 40 -17.07 1.87 -11.89
CA ASP A 40 -16.77 0.58 -12.51
C ASP A 40 -15.26 0.44 -12.80
N GLY A 41 -14.67 -0.61 -12.27
CA GLY A 41 -13.24 -0.89 -12.36
C GLY A 41 -12.35 -0.03 -11.45
N TRP A 42 -12.90 0.85 -10.61
CA TRP A 42 -12.15 1.62 -9.63
C TRP A 42 -12.10 0.88 -8.30
N VAL A 43 -10.92 0.89 -7.67
CA VAL A 43 -10.71 0.29 -6.35
C VAL A 43 -9.85 1.22 -5.51
N GLU A 44 -10.37 1.64 -4.38
CA GLU A 44 -9.72 2.58 -3.47
C GLU A 44 -9.72 2.09 -2.03
N HIS A 45 -8.71 2.52 -1.29
CA HIS A 45 -8.66 2.39 0.17
C HIS A 45 -8.51 3.77 0.82
N ASP A 46 -9.13 3.92 2.00
CA ASP A 46 -8.79 5.02 2.89
C ASP A 46 -7.40 4.76 3.50
N PRO A 47 -6.42 5.67 3.34
CA PRO A 47 -5.10 5.52 3.95
C PRO A 47 -5.12 5.39 5.47
N GLU A 48 -6.08 6.05 6.13
CA GLU A 48 -6.23 5.97 7.59
C GLU A 48 -6.71 4.58 8.03
N ASP A 49 -7.61 3.94 7.28
CA ASP A 49 -8.02 2.55 7.55
C ASP A 49 -6.83 1.58 7.48
N ILE A 50 -5.93 1.77 6.52
CA ILE A 50 -4.69 0.98 6.40
C ILE A 50 -3.79 1.20 7.63
N TRP A 51 -3.59 2.46 8.02
CA TRP A 51 -2.75 2.83 9.16
C TRP A 51 -3.32 2.32 10.47
N ASP A 52 -4.59 2.59 10.73
CA ASP A 52 -5.26 2.23 11.97
C ASP A 52 -5.35 0.72 12.16
N SER A 53 -5.73 -0.03 11.11
CA SER A 53 -5.75 -1.49 11.19
C SER A 53 -4.36 -2.07 11.42
N THR A 54 -3.32 -1.51 10.79
CA THR A 54 -1.92 -1.95 11.00
C THR A 54 -1.47 -1.72 12.45
N LEU A 55 -1.74 -0.53 12.99
CA LEU A 55 -1.41 -0.24 14.40
C LEU A 55 -2.22 -1.11 15.36
N ALA A 56 -3.50 -1.31 15.08
CA ALA A 56 -4.38 -2.12 15.93
C ALA A 56 -3.87 -3.56 16.05
N VAL A 57 -3.54 -4.22 14.94
CA VAL A 57 -3.06 -5.61 14.98
C VAL A 57 -1.69 -5.73 15.64
N CYS A 58 -0.79 -4.76 15.46
CA CYS A 58 0.50 -4.74 16.15
C CYS A 58 0.32 -4.63 17.68
N ARG A 59 -0.54 -3.71 18.13
CA ARG A 59 -0.84 -3.55 19.57
C ARG A 59 -1.54 -4.77 20.14
N GLN A 60 -2.49 -5.34 19.41
CA GLN A 60 -3.25 -6.51 19.83
C GLN A 60 -2.34 -7.72 20.05
N VAL A 61 -1.50 -8.09 19.07
CA VAL A 61 -0.63 -9.26 19.19
C VAL A 61 0.39 -9.12 20.33
N MET A 62 0.93 -7.91 20.52
CA MET A 62 1.85 -7.63 21.63
C MET A 62 1.14 -7.72 22.98
N GLN A 63 -0.08 -7.20 23.11
CA GLN A 63 -0.86 -7.25 24.33
C GLN A 63 -1.26 -8.69 24.70
N GLU A 64 -1.77 -9.46 23.73
CA GLU A 64 -2.17 -10.86 23.94
C GLU A 64 -1.02 -11.76 24.37
N GLN A 65 0.20 -11.49 23.89
CA GLN A 65 1.39 -12.23 24.25
C GLN A 65 2.17 -11.61 25.44
N THR A 66 1.66 -10.52 26.02
CA THR A 66 2.32 -9.80 27.13
C THR A 66 3.75 -9.35 26.75
N VAL A 67 3.94 -8.92 25.49
CA VAL A 67 5.21 -8.47 24.92
C VAL A 67 5.25 -6.94 24.91
N THR A 68 6.39 -6.37 25.30
CA THR A 68 6.64 -4.92 25.26
C THR A 68 7.54 -4.53 24.07
N ALA A 69 7.63 -3.24 23.77
CA ALA A 69 8.53 -2.75 22.71
C ALA A 69 10.00 -3.11 22.96
N ALA A 70 10.42 -3.24 24.23
CA ALA A 70 11.78 -3.64 24.60
C ALA A 70 12.09 -5.12 24.25
N ASP A 71 11.06 -5.94 24.07
CA ASP A 71 11.20 -7.34 23.68
C ASP A 71 11.27 -7.53 22.16
N ILE A 72 11.03 -6.48 21.36
CA ILE A 72 11.08 -6.52 19.88
C ILE A 72 12.48 -6.18 19.40
N ALA A 73 13.17 -7.15 18.79
CA ALA A 73 14.51 -6.97 18.22
C ALA A 73 14.49 -6.32 16.84
N ALA A 74 13.47 -6.62 16.03
CA ALA A 74 13.34 -6.11 14.67
C ALA A 74 11.87 -6.13 14.22
N ILE A 75 11.57 -5.28 13.23
CA ILE A 75 10.28 -5.25 12.52
C ILE A 75 10.56 -5.61 11.07
N GLY A 76 9.84 -6.61 10.55
CA GLY A 76 9.77 -6.94 9.13
C GLY A 76 8.43 -6.47 8.57
N ILE A 77 8.46 -5.83 7.39
CA ILE A 77 7.25 -5.30 6.77
C ILE A 77 7.10 -5.84 5.34
N THR A 78 5.93 -6.35 5.03
CA THR A 78 5.45 -6.53 3.65
C THR A 78 4.17 -5.74 3.45
N ASN A 79 3.92 -5.28 2.21
CA ASN A 79 2.78 -4.45 1.87
C ASN A 79 2.05 -4.95 0.62
N GLN A 80 0.87 -4.41 0.36
CA GLN A 80 0.19 -4.55 -0.93
C GLN A 80 0.94 -3.72 -1.98
N ARG A 81 1.78 -4.38 -2.78
CA ARG A 81 2.59 -3.73 -3.80
C ARG A 81 1.73 -3.02 -4.84
N GLU A 82 2.24 -1.94 -5.43
CA GLU A 82 1.63 -1.15 -6.50
C GLU A 82 0.33 -0.40 -6.10
N THR A 83 -0.17 -0.57 -4.89
CA THR A 83 -1.18 0.36 -4.33
C THR A 83 -0.51 1.70 -4.13
N THR A 84 -1.11 2.75 -4.72
CA THR A 84 -0.47 4.05 -4.87
C THR A 84 -1.10 5.07 -3.95
N LEU A 85 -0.28 5.72 -3.14
CA LEU A 85 -0.65 6.83 -2.27
C LEU A 85 0.24 8.03 -2.57
N VAL A 86 -0.37 9.21 -2.69
CA VAL A 86 0.31 10.51 -2.76
C VAL A 86 -0.15 11.35 -1.58
N TRP A 87 0.79 11.98 -0.87
CA TRP A 87 0.49 12.80 0.31
C TRP A 87 1.32 14.07 0.33
N ASP A 88 0.83 15.08 1.04
CA ASP A 88 1.59 16.30 1.29
C ASP A 88 2.72 16.02 2.28
N ARG A 89 3.96 16.33 1.89
CA ARG A 89 5.15 16.02 2.73
C ARG A 89 5.23 16.83 4.01
N HIS A 90 4.57 17.98 4.10
CA HIS A 90 4.62 18.87 5.24
C HIS A 90 3.54 18.57 6.28
N THR A 91 2.34 18.20 5.80
CA THR A 91 1.20 17.91 6.66
C THR A 91 1.05 16.42 6.95
N GLY A 92 1.50 15.55 6.03
CA GLY A 92 1.24 14.10 6.03
C GLY A 92 -0.13 13.71 5.49
N GLU A 93 -0.95 14.70 5.11
CA GLU A 93 -2.31 14.45 4.63
C GLU A 93 -2.32 13.82 3.24
N PRO A 94 -3.11 12.76 3.02
CA PRO A 94 -3.31 12.18 1.69
C PRO A 94 -3.94 13.19 0.73
N VAL A 95 -3.39 13.28 -0.48
CA VAL A 95 -3.93 14.14 -1.55
C VAL A 95 -5.19 13.51 -2.16
N TYR A 96 -5.26 12.19 -2.15
CA TYR A 96 -6.34 11.38 -2.70
C TYR A 96 -6.36 10.00 -2.01
N PRO A 97 -7.50 9.28 -1.97
CA PRO A 97 -7.52 7.89 -1.53
C PRO A 97 -6.47 7.03 -2.21
N ALA A 98 -5.97 6.00 -1.53
CA ALA A 98 -5.00 5.09 -2.10
C ALA A 98 -5.62 4.32 -3.27
N ILE A 99 -5.04 4.44 -4.48
CA ILE A 99 -5.49 3.70 -5.67
C ILE A 99 -4.88 2.30 -5.62
N VAL A 100 -5.74 1.29 -5.50
CA VAL A 100 -5.32 -0.10 -5.30
C VAL A 100 -4.73 -0.70 -6.58
N TRP A 101 -3.85 -1.68 -6.45
CA TRP A 101 -3.21 -2.38 -7.58
C TRP A 101 -4.21 -3.03 -8.55
N GLN A 102 -5.41 -3.38 -8.09
CA GLN A 102 -6.51 -3.94 -8.89
C GLN A 102 -7.24 -2.91 -9.75
N ASP A 103 -7.06 -1.62 -9.46
CA ASP A 103 -7.74 -0.51 -10.13
C ASP A 103 -7.43 -0.45 -11.62
N ARG A 104 -8.44 -0.17 -12.44
CA ARG A 104 -8.33 -0.15 -13.90
C ARG A 104 -8.55 1.24 -14.52
N ARG A 105 -8.69 2.32 -13.72
CA ARG A 105 -8.98 3.68 -14.22
C ARG A 105 -7.96 4.20 -15.23
N THR A 106 -6.71 3.72 -15.18
CA THR A 106 -5.64 4.15 -16.09
C THR A 106 -5.46 3.23 -17.31
N SER A 107 -6.41 2.31 -17.58
CA SER A 107 -6.32 1.36 -18.70
C SER A 107 -6.21 2.08 -20.06
N ASP A 108 -6.98 3.15 -20.27
CA ASP A 108 -6.94 3.92 -21.52
C ASP A 108 -5.60 4.66 -21.69
N LEU A 109 -5.05 5.21 -20.60
CA LEU A 109 -3.72 5.82 -20.63
C LEU A 109 -2.65 4.79 -21.03
N CYS A 110 -2.68 3.59 -20.44
CA CYS A 110 -1.76 2.51 -20.82
C CYS A 110 -1.91 2.11 -22.29
N THR A 111 -3.15 2.04 -22.79
CA THR A 111 -3.43 1.72 -24.20
C THR A 111 -2.87 2.80 -25.14
N ASN A 112 -3.07 4.07 -24.83
CA ASN A 112 -2.56 5.19 -25.59
C ASN A 112 -1.03 5.23 -25.61
N LEU A 113 -0.37 4.97 -24.48
CA LEU A 113 1.09 4.89 -24.39
C LEU A 113 1.66 3.74 -25.22
N ARG A 114 1.00 2.58 -25.24
CA ARG A 114 1.37 1.46 -26.12
C ARG A 114 1.23 1.83 -27.59
N ALA A 115 0.11 2.42 -27.95
CA ALA A 115 -0.13 2.86 -29.34
C ALA A 115 0.89 3.92 -29.82
N ALA A 116 1.38 4.76 -28.90
CA ALA A 116 2.44 5.74 -29.15
C ALA A 116 3.87 5.11 -29.19
N GLY A 117 4.00 3.80 -28.99
CA GLY A 117 5.28 3.07 -29.11
C GLY A 117 6.18 3.10 -27.88
N HIS A 118 5.66 3.51 -26.71
CA HIS A 118 6.47 3.64 -25.49
C HIS A 118 6.74 2.33 -24.76
N GLU A 119 6.09 1.22 -25.11
CA GLU A 119 6.20 -0.04 -24.37
C GLU A 119 7.62 -0.60 -24.32
N ALA A 120 8.35 -0.58 -25.45
CA ALA A 120 9.73 -1.06 -25.49
C ALA A 120 10.66 -0.23 -24.60
N LEU A 121 10.46 1.10 -24.55
CA LEU A 121 11.24 1.98 -23.66
C LEU A 121 10.95 1.67 -22.19
N VAL A 122 9.68 1.56 -21.80
CA VAL A 122 9.27 1.25 -20.43
C VAL A 122 9.84 -0.11 -20.01
N ASN A 123 9.65 -1.15 -20.82
CA ASN A 123 10.17 -2.47 -20.54
C ASN A 123 11.71 -2.48 -20.38
N SER A 124 12.43 -1.80 -21.27
CA SER A 124 13.90 -1.75 -21.20
C SER A 124 14.44 -1.03 -19.96
N LYS A 125 13.71 -0.05 -19.42
CA LYS A 125 14.10 0.74 -18.25
C LYS A 125 13.67 0.14 -16.92
N THR A 126 12.56 -0.58 -16.89
CA THR A 126 11.90 -1.03 -15.65
C THR A 126 11.75 -2.55 -15.55
N GLY A 127 11.82 -3.27 -16.68
CA GLY A 127 11.44 -4.68 -16.77
C GLY A 127 9.92 -4.91 -16.72
N LEU A 128 9.10 -3.84 -16.65
CA LEU A 128 7.65 -3.90 -16.49
C LEU A 128 6.92 -3.67 -17.82
N LEU A 129 5.64 -4.03 -17.84
CA LEU A 129 4.73 -3.73 -18.93
C LEU A 129 4.03 -2.37 -18.70
N LEU A 130 3.40 -1.84 -19.76
CA LEU A 130 2.45 -0.74 -19.64
C LEU A 130 1.09 -1.30 -19.24
N ASP A 131 0.85 -1.40 -17.94
CA ASP A 131 -0.40 -1.92 -17.37
C ASP A 131 -0.86 -1.04 -16.19
N PRO A 132 -2.18 -0.82 -16.01
CA PRO A 132 -2.72 -0.06 -14.88
C PRO A 132 -2.43 -0.69 -13.51
N TYR A 133 -1.97 -1.94 -13.46
CA TYR A 133 -1.46 -2.55 -12.24
C TYR A 133 -0.34 -1.72 -11.59
N PHE A 134 0.58 -1.16 -12.39
CA PHE A 134 1.76 -0.46 -11.91
C PHE A 134 1.48 0.99 -11.47
N SER A 135 2.30 1.51 -10.57
CA SER A 135 2.07 2.78 -9.86
C SER A 135 2.18 4.03 -10.74
N ALA A 136 3.02 4.03 -11.78
CA ALA A 136 3.36 5.25 -12.52
C ALA A 136 2.14 5.96 -13.15
N THR A 137 1.23 5.19 -13.77
CA THR A 137 0.03 5.76 -14.40
C THR A 137 -1.00 6.22 -13.36
N LYS A 138 -1.06 5.60 -12.18
CA LYS A 138 -1.90 6.04 -11.06
C LYS A 138 -1.40 7.36 -10.47
N ILE A 139 -0.08 7.52 -10.31
CA ILE A 139 0.52 8.80 -9.89
C ILE A 139 0.18 9.90 -10.91
N ALA A 140 0.38 9.63 -12.20
CA ALA A 140 0.03 10.60 -13.24
C ALA A 140 -1.46 10.97 -13.18
N TRP A 141 -2.34 9.99 -12.98
CA TRP A 141 -3.77 10.23 -12.87
C TRP A 141 -4.10 11.13 -11.66
N ILE A 142 -3.56 10.87 -10.48
CA ILE A 142 -3.77 11.71 -9.29
C ILE A 142 -3.32 13.14 -9.58
N LEU A 143 -2.12 13.32 -10.14
CA LEU A 143 -1.58 14.64 -10.43
C LEU A 143 -2.40 15.42 -11.47
N ASP A 144 -3.08 14.73 -12.40
CA ASP A 144 -3.84 15.35 -13.48
C ASP A 144 -5.33 15.58 -13.16
N HIS A 145 -5.89 14.86 -12.18
CA HIS A 145 -7.33 14.87 -11.86
C HIS A 145 -7.66 15.45 -10.50
N VAL A 146 -6.68 15.60 -9.61
CA VAL A 146 -6.88 16.23 -8.31
C VAL A 146 -6.43 17.68 -8.38
N ASP A 147 -7.35 18.60 -8.09
CA ASP A 147 -7.10 20.04 -8.19
C ASP A 147 -5.89 20.46 -7.34
N GLY A 148 -4.95 21.16 -7.96
CA GLY A 148 -3.75 21.66 -7.29
C GLY A 148 -2.65 20.62 -7.04
N ALA A 149 -2.90 19.33 -7.28
CA ALA A 149 -1.92 18.27 -6.96
C ALA A 149 -0.64 18.40 -7.79
N ARG A 150 -0.75 18.73 -9.07
CA ARG A 150 0.42 18.88 -9.95
C ARG A 150 1.25 20.11 -9.61
N GLU A 151 0.61 21.22 -9.25
CA GLU A 151 1.27 22.45 -8.82
C GLU A 151 2.01 22.24 -7.50
N ALA A 152 1.40 21.50 -6.56
CA ALA A 152 2.01 21.17 -5.28
C ALA A 152 3.18 20.18 -5.39
N ALA A 153 3.25 19.42 -6.48
CA ALA A 153 4.33 18.45 -6.73
C ALA A 153 5.59 19.08 -7.34
N ASN A 154 5.55 20.37 -7.74
CA ASN A 154 6.68 21.14 -8.27
C ASN A 154 7.39 21.86 -7.12
#